data_59c2dfac14389b3c1b88d6e40e1b50cf
#
_entry.id   59c2dfac14389b3c1b88d6e40e1b50cf
#
_cell.length_a   1.000
_cell.length_b   1.000
_cell.length_c   1.000
_cell.angle_alpha   90.00
_cell.angle_beta   90.00
_cell.angle_gamma   90.00
#
_symmetry.space_group_name_H-M   'P 1'
#
loop_
_entity.id
_entity.type
_entity.pdbx_description
1 polymer ?
#
loop_
_entity_poly.entity_id
_entity_poly.type
_entity_poly.pdbx_seq_one_letter_code
_entity_poly.pdbx_strand_id
1 'polypeptide(L)'
;MKLQKHKDIPARTSPGQTRSALPVQNPDGSVKLVRGRSEVRVGTANVGTMRGRSGEVVEMAGRRCLDFCCLQETKWKGEGARTLGNYKFLWSGCKKGAAGVGILVERSWVDNVLEVRRVSERVMVLRVRVGKSVLNLVSVYAPQVGRSMEEKEEFLISLGETLSAVDASERLVVCGDLNGHVGAKKDGFDGVHGGFGYGVRNLEGEMLLEFADAMSLAVANTWFKKADSKLVTYESGGNKTVVDYILVRQSERKMLRNVTVMSEEACLLQHKLLVGILQLGECWNGKKEVFVSKCKVWRLKEPDIQQAYETKVREKLAGTVNGDVEVIWSGLRKCLLDVADEVCGRTRGGKRRHCETWWWNDEVAELVKEKRRLFKVYNRSKRGIDKAVAEEDRRNYTAAKCTAKRGISKAQAVEQKKFGEELDEAEKKGTVFRVAKQIARKNKDVVGGGCVKGADGRIVIDEDKIMEVWRMHYEKLSNEEFPWNRETLTMADVTDRPCEEITIAEVQAAIKKMKNSKAAGPSGVVAEMLKAAGEAGTRWVTDVCNSIVREGKMPEEWCKSWMVNVYKGKGDALECGSYRGIRL
;
A
#
# COMPACT_ATOMS: atom_id res chain seq x y z
N MET A 1 -69.73 20.84 13.63
CA MET A 1 -68.48 20.31 14.13
C MET A 1 -67.63 19.86 12.96
N LYS A 2 -66.69 20.67 12.55
CA LYS A 2 -65.81 20.38 11.41
C LYS A 2 -64.35 20.20 11.97
N LEU A 3 -63.79 19.01 11.81
CA LEU A 3 -62.40 18.72 12.09
C LEU A 3 -61.57 19.15 10.90
N GLN A 4 -60.65 20.09 11.12
CA GLN A 4 -59.62 20.50 10.15
C GLN A 4 -58.47 19.49 10.19
N LYS A 5 -58.13 18.95 9.01
CA LYS A 5 -56.94 18.17 8.76
C LYS A 5 -55.78 19.12 8.49
N HIS A 6 -54.74 19.11 9.33
CA HIS A 6 -53.43 19.67 9.01
C HIS A 6 -52.70 18.73 8.04
N LYS A 7 -52.29 19.27 6.92
CA LYS A 7 -51.35 18.64 5.97
C LYS A 7 -49.95 19.00 6.39
N ASP A 8 -49.19 18.02 6.82
CA ASP A 8 -47.73 18.15 6.99
C ASP A 8 -47.05 18.12 5.62
N ILE A 9 -46.34 19.19 5.33
CA ILE A 9 -45.48 19.33 4.15
C ILE A 9 -44.11 18.73 4.54
N PRO A 10 -43.56 17.76 3.80
CA PRO A 10 -42.23 17.27 4.08
C PRO A 10 -41.19 18.33 3.70
N ALA A 11 -40.30 18.65 4.64
CA ALA A 11 -39.19 19.56 4.47
C ALA A 11 -38.24 19.03 3.38
N ARG A 12 -37.94 19.88 2.39
CA ARG A 12 -36.86 19.65 1.40
C ARG A 12 -35.54 19.56 2.11
N THR A 13 -34.91 18.39 2.10
CA THR A 13 -33.51 18.20 2.50
C THR A 13 -32.59 18.76 1.43
N SER A 14 -31.78 19.71 1.81
CA SER A 14 -30.72 20.29 0.97
C SER A 14 -29.68 19.21 0.60
N PRO A 15 -29.15 19.20 -0.63
CA PRO A 15 -28.07 18.30 -1.02
C PRO A 15 -26.74 18.86 -0.48
N GLY A 16 -26.17 18.24 0.54
CA GLY A 16 -24.86 18.69 1.08
C GLY A 16 -24.43 18.12 2.42
N GLN A 17 -24.93 16.97 2.83
CA GLN A 17 -24.29 16.27 3.96
C GLN A 17 -23.35 15.18 3.44
N THR A 18 -22.04 15.50 3.43
CA THR A 18 -20.97 14.53 3.40
C THR A 18 -21.16 13.55 4.55
N ARG A 19 -21.48 12.30 4.21
CA ARG A 19 -21.54 11.21 5.20
C ARG A 19 -20.18 11.14 5.88
N SER A 20 -20.13 11.43 7.17
CA SER A 20 -18.97 11.19 8.02
C SER A 20 -18.69 9.68 8.03
N ALA A 21 -17.45 9.31 7.70
CA ALA A 21 -17.01 7.93 7.76
C ALA A 21 -17.10 7.41 9.19
N LEU A 22 -17.79 6.30 9.38
CA LEU A 22 -17.84 5.60 10.66
C LEU A 22 -16.46 5.04 11.00
N PRO A 23 -15.99 5.17 12.25
CA PRO A 23 -14.73 4.57 12.67
C PRO A 23 -14.87 3.05 12.74
N VAL A 24 -14.01 2.33 12.01
CA VAL A 24 -13.89 0.87 12.11
C VAL A 24 -12.77 0.56 13.09
N GLN A 25 -13.08 -0.10 14.20
CA GLN A 25 -12.09 -0.57 15.15
C GLN A 25 -11.42 -1.86 14.65
N ASN A 26 -10.08 -1.88 14.65
CA ASN A 26 -9.32 -3.11 14.45
C ASN A 26 -9.28 -3.91 15.75
N PRO A 27 -8.96 -5.19 15.67
CA PRO A 27 -8.75 -6.06 16.83
C PRO A 27 -7.66 -5.59 17.81
N ASP A 28 -6.74 -4.72 17.41
CA ASP A 28 -5.69 -4.13 18.25
C ASP A 28 -6.10 -2.80 18.92
N GLY A 29 -7.42 -2.47 18.90
CA GLY A 29 -7.96 -1.21 19.43
C GLY A 29 -7.69 0.02 18.55
N SER A 30 -7.10 -0.15 17.37
CA SER A 30 -6.82 0.95 16.47
C SER A 30 -8.08 1.39 15.70
N VAL A 31 -8.32 2.71 15.65
CA VAL A 31 -9.41 3.31 14.88
C VAL A 31 -8.88 3.68 13.50
N LYS A 32 -9.42 3.08 12.44
CA LYS A 32 -9.14 3.48 11.05
C LYS A 32 -10.11 4.57 10.64
N LEU A 33 -9.61 5.80 10.46
CA LEU A 33 -10.35 6.85 9.78
C LEU A 33 -10.25 6.63 8.26
N VAL A 34 -11.38 6.32 7.68
CA VAL A 34 -11.54 6.08 6.26
C VAL A 34 -11.93 7.40 5.60
N ARG A 35 -11.03 8.01 4.80
CA ARG A 35 -11.40 9.11 3.90
C ARG A 35 -11.67 8.54 2.51
N GLY A 36 -12.90 8.69 2.04
CA GLY A 36 -13.27 8.34 0.67
C GLY A 36 -12.53 9.24 -0.33
N ARG A 37 -11.70 8.66 -1.20
CA ARG A 37 -11.20 9.33 -2.41
C ARG A 37 -12.00 8.82 -3.59
N SER A 38 -12.67 9.71 -4.28
CA SER A 38 -13.37 9.39 -5.53
C SER A 38 -12.47 9.53 -6.76
N GLU A 39 -11.30 10.17 -6.62
CA GLU A 39 -10.35 10.44 -7.70
C GLU A 39 -9.07 9.64 -7.53
N VAL A 40 -8.60 9.05 -8.64
CA VAL A 40 -7.30 8.39 -8.77
C VAL A 40 -6.45 9.15 -9.79
N ARG A 41 -5.21 9.45 -9.44
CA ARG A 41 -4.25 10.13 -10.30
C ARG A 41 -3.23 9.17 -10.85
N VAL A 42 -3.25 8.97 -12.15
CA VAL A 42 -2.33 8.10 -12.87
C VAL A 42 -1.37 8.94 -13.70
N GLY A 43 -0.06 8.73 -13.51
CA GLY A 43 0.98 9.35 -14.32
C GLY A 43 1.60 8.35 -15.29
N THR A 44 2.15 8.85 -16.41
CA THR A 44 3.07 8.09 -17.27
C THR A 44 4.20 8.97 -17.77
N ALA A 45 5.42 8.41 -17.80
CA ALA A 45 6.59 9.10 -18.32
C ALA A 45 7.68 8.12 -18.75
N ASN A 46 8.26 8.32 -19.92
CA ASN A 46 9.54 7.73 -20.28
C ASN A 46 10.66 8.47 -19.55
N VAL A 47 11.38 7.78 -18.65
CA VAL A 47 12.41 8.38 -17.78
C VAL A 47 13.81 8.30 -18.37
N GLY A 48 13.97 7.60 -19.49
CA GLY A 48 15.25 7.33 -20.14
C GLY A 48 16.20 6.47 -19.30
N THR A 49 16.10 6.48 -18.01
CA THR A 49 16.72 5.54 -17.06
C THR A 49 16.31 5.85 -15.61
N MET A 50 16.10 4.82 -14.82
CA MET A 50 15.95 4.91 -13.36
C MET A 50 17.30 4.86 -12.62
N ARG A 51 18.40 4.50 -13.32
CA ARG A 51 19.72 4.41 -12.68
C ARG A 51 20.19 5.80 -12.26
N GLY A 52 20.47 5.96 -10.95
CA GLY A 52 20.89 7.23 -10.35
C GLY A 52 19.80 8.32 -10.29
N ARG A 53 18.57 8.05 -10.75
CA ARG A 53 17.46 9.03 -10.80
C ARG A 53 16.22 8.61 -10.01
N SER A 54 16.20 7.41 -9.47
CA SER A 54 15.02 6.86 -8.80
C SER A 54 14.46 7.79 -7.71
N GLY A 55 15.32 8.47 -6.95
CA GLY A 55 14.89 9.44 -5.92
C GLY A 55 14.19 10.67 -6.50
N GLU A 56 14.71 11.23 -7.60
CA GLU A 56 14.09 12.38 -8.26
C GLU A 56 12.73 12.03 -8.89
N VAL A 57 12.62 10.84 -9.49
CA VAL A 57 11.36 10.36 -10.10
C VAL A 57 10.30 10.11 -9.01
N VAL A 58 10.69 9.52 -7.89
CA VAL A 58 9.79 9.30 -6.75
C VAL A 58 9.36 10.63 -6.11
N GLU A 59 10.28 11.58 -5.97
CA GLU A 59 9.97 12.92 -5.47
C GLU A 59 9.00 13.65 -6.41
N MET A 60 9.19 13.54 -7.73
CA MET A 60 8.27 14.05 -8.73
C MET A 60 6.86 13.43 -8.55
N ALA A 61 6.77 12.11 -8.45
CA ALA A 61 5.50 11.42 -8.26
C ALA A 61 4.78 11.88 -6.98
N GLY A 62 5.52 12.01 -5.86
CA GLY A 62 4.98 12.48 -4.59
C GLY A 62 4.51 13.93 -4.63
N ARG A 63 5.26 14.82 -5.25
CA ARG A 63 4.90 16.23 -5.40
C ARG A 63 3.67 16.42 -6.30
N ARG A 64 3.49 15.56 -7.31
CA ARG A 64 2.29 15.55 -8.17
C ARG A 64 1.14 14.77 -7.58
N CYS A 65 1.29 14.20 -6.38
CA CYS A 65 0.29 13.41 -5.69
C CYS A 65 -0.24 12.26 -6.57
N LEU A 66 0.66 11.56 -7.27
CA LEU A 66 0.27 10.43 -8.11
C LEU A 66 -0.01 9.21 -7.23
N ASP A 67 -1.13 8.53 -7.47
CA ASP A 67 -1.44 7.25 -6.85
C ASP A 67 -0.65 6.12 -7.54
N PHE A 68 -0.55 6.23 -8.87
CA PHE A 68 0.24 5.32 -9.73
C PHE A 68 1.04 6.10 -10.74
N CYS A 69 2.24 5.60 -11.10
CA CYS A 69 3.02 6.17 -12.19
C CYS A 69 3.66 5.07 -13.03
N CYS A 70 3.23 4.95 -14.28
CA CYS A 70 3.80 4.06 -15.28
C CYS A 70 5.09 4.67 -15.83
N LEU A 71 6.18 3.90 -15.81
CA LEU A 71 7.50 4.35 -16.24
C LEU A 71 8.01 3.49 -17.39
N GLN A 72 8.60 4.13 -18.38
CA GLN A 72 9.21 3.49 -19.53
C GLN A 72 10.72 3.80 -19.55
N GLU A 73 11.49 2.97 -20.23
CA GLU A 73 12.97 3.00 -20.26
C GLU A 73 13.61 3.00 -18.88
N THR A 74 13.12 2.16 -17.99
CA THR A 74 13.68 2.07 -16.61
C THR A 74 15.14 1.65 -16.61
N LYS A 75 15.56 0.85 -17.60
CA LYS A 75 16.91 0.30 -17.77
C LYS A 75 17.41 -0.47 -16.54
N TRP A 76 16.49 -0.91 -15.69
CA TRP A 76 16.79 -1.86 -14.63
C TRP A 76 16.75 -3.28 -15.19
N LYS A 77 17.68 -4.11 -14.74
CA LYS A 77 17.79 -5.49 -15.20
C LYS A 77 16.79 -6.39 -14.47
N GLY A 78 16.31 -7.41 -15.19
CA GLY A 78 15.44 -8.44 -14.65
C GLY A 78 14.12 -7.88 -14.11
N GLU A 79 13.50 -8.65 -13.24
CA GLU A 79 12.22 -8.36 -12.63
C GLU A 79 12.36 -8.13 -11.13
N GLY A 80 11.47 -7.37 -10.54
CA GLY A 80 11.50 -7.18 -9.09
C GLY A 80 10.58 -6.11 -8.55
N ALA A 81 10.72 -5.92 -7.25
CA ALA A 81 10.01 -4.90 -6.49
C ALA A 81 10.94 -4.24 -5.47
N ARG A 82 10.80 -2.95 -5.27
CA ARG A 82 11.57 -2.19 -4.27
C ARG A 82 10.74 -1.05 -3.69
N THR A 83 10.85 -0.84 -2.40
CA THR A 83 10.28 0.35 -1.78
C THR A 83 11.22 1.54 -2.02
N LEU A 84 10.69 2.60 -2.60
CA LEU A 84 11.38 3.84 -2.90
C LEU A 84 10.53 4.99 -2.36
N GLY A 85 10.91 5.58 -1.28
CA GLY A 85 10.12 6.63 -0.68
C GLY A 85 8.74 6.15 -0.22
N ASN A 86 7.75 6.95 -0.49
CA ASN A 86 6.36 6.62 -0.23
C ASN A 86 5.72 5.77 -1.35
N TYR A 87 6.57 5.12 -2.19
CA TYR A 87 6.13 4.31 -3.31
C TYR A 87 6.74 2.91 -3.27
N LYS A 88 5.99 1.93 -3.70
CA LYS A 88 6.49 0.63 -4.11
C LYS A 88 6.75 0.67 -5.60
N PHE A 89 7.97 0.48 -6.03
CA PHE A 89 8.34 0.37 -7.43
C PHE A 89 8.38 -1.09 -7.84
N LEU A 90 7.62 -1.43 -8.86
CA LEU A 90 7.52 -2.74 -9.50
C LEU A 90 8.07 -2.59 -10.91
N TRP A 91 8.93 -3.52 -11.38
CA TRP A 91 9.50 -3.40 -12.73
C TRP A 91 9.65 -4.74 -13.43
N SER A 92 9.69 -4.65 -14.76
CA SER A 92 10.04 -5.70 -15.69
C SER A 92 11.07 -5.14 -16.67
N GLY A 93 12.24 -5.74 -16.74
CA GLY A 93 13.34 -5.28 -17.59
C GLY A 93 14.11 -6.44 -18.20
N CYS A 94 14.77 -6.19 -19.33
CA CYS A 94 15.57 -7.19 -20.01
C CYS A 94 16.91 -7.43 -19.30
N LYS A 95 17.54 -8.60 -19.58
CA LYS A 95 18.86 -8.96 -19.02
C LYS A 95 19.95 -7.94 -19.39
N LYS A 96 19.87 -7.34 -20.59
CA LYS A 96 20.82 -6.32 -21.07
C LYS A 96 20.57 -4.94 -20.45
N GLY A 97 19.38 -4.67 -19.87
CA GLY A 97 19.01 -3.37 -19.30
C GLY A 97 18.92 -2.26 -20.34
N ALA A 98 18.42 -2.58 -21.53
CA ALA A 98 18.29 -1.63 -22.65
C ALA A 98 16.90 -0.97 -22.69
N ALA A 99 15.85 -1.68 -22.29
CA ALA A 99 14.46 -1.23 -22.20
C ALA A 99 13.98 -1.28 -20.74
N GLY A 100 12.74 -1.64 -20.53
CA GLY A 100 12.12 -1.91 -19.24
C GLY A 100 10.99 -0.98 -18.93
N VAL A 101 9.91 -1.57 -18.42
CA VAL A 101 8.74 -0.86 -17.89
C VAL A 101 8.64 -1.04 -16.38
N GLY A 102 7.92 -0.14 -15.72
CA GLY A 102 7.66 -0.27 -14.29
C GLY A 102 6.48 0.57 -13.87
N ILE A 103 6.01 0.30 -12.65
CA ILE A 103 4.91 1.05 -12.04
C ILE A 103 5.30 1.43 -10.61
N LEU A 104 5.25 2.72 -10.32
CA LEU A 104 5.27 3.23 -8.95
C LEU A 104 3.85 3.16 -8.40
N VAL A 105 3.70 2.55 -7.23
CA VAL A 105 2.44 2.41 -6.49
C VAL A 105 2.58 3.18 -5.18
N GLU A 106 1.74 4.19 -4.97
CA GLU A 106 1.74 4.94 -3.70
C GLU A 106 1.40 4.00 -2.53
N ARG A 107 2.03 4.21 -1.38
CA ARG A 107 2.00 3.27 -0.25
C ARG A 107 0.60 2.89 0.21
N SER A 108 -0.36 3.83 0.20
CA SER A 108 -1.73 3.53 0.62
C SER A 108 -2.47 2.56 -0.31
N TRP A 109 -1.96 2.37 -1.54
CA TRP A 109 -2.50 1.44 -2.52
C TRP A 109 -1.84 0.06 -2.50
N VAL A 110 -0.68 -0.08 -1.84
CA VAL A 110 0.12 -1.33 -1.88
C VAL A 110 -0.69 -2.53 -1.40
N ASP A 111 -1.47 -2.37 -0.32
CA ASP A 111 -2.31 -3.44 0.22
C ASP A 111 -3.54 -3.76 -0.64
N ASN A 112 -3.83 -2.94 -1.65
CA ASN A 112 -4.93 -3.16 -2.59
C ASN A 112 -4.46 -3.80 -3.90
N VAL A 113 -3.16 -4.01 -4.08
CA VAL A 113 -2.63 -4.72 -5.25
C VAL A 113 -3.02 -6.19 -5.17
N LEU A 114 -3.72 -6.67 -6.19
CA LEU A 114 -4.20 -8.04 -6.31
C LEU A 114 -3.17 -8.91 -7.02
N GLU A 115 -2.61 -8.39 -8.13
CA GLU A 115 -1.71 -9.13 -8.99
C GLU A 115 -0.73 -8.19 -9.68
N VAL A 116 0.49 -8.68 -9.91
CA VAL A 116 1.53 -8.04 -10.72
C VAL A 116 1.94 -9.03 -11.80
N ARG A 117 1.50 -8.79 -13.04
CA ARG A 117 1.83 -9.64 -14.20
C ARG A 117 2.85 -8.93 -15.09
N ARG A 118 4.03 -9.53 -15.20
CA ARG A 118 5.12 -9.08 -16.05
C ARG A 118 5.06 -9.88 -17.36
N VAL A 119 4.49 -9.27 -18.39
CA VAL A 119 4.31 -9.92 -19.68
C VAL A 119 5.64 -9.93 -20.45
N SER A 120 6.32 -8.77 -20.46
CA SER A 120 7.63 -8.61 -21.09
C SER A 120 8.36 -7.39 -20.51
N GLU A 121 9.55 -7.07 -21.01
CA GLU A 121 10.22 -5.80 -20.71
C GLU A 121 9.52 -4.57 -21.31
N ARG A 122 8.46 -4.78 -22.11
CA ARG A 122 7.65 -3.72 -22.76
C ARG A 122 6.23 -3.62 -22.22
N VAL A 123 5.70 -4.65 -21.55
CA VAL A 123 4.32 -4.72 -21.09
C VAL A 123 4.26 -5.29 -19.68
N MET A 124 3.63 -4.54 -18.78
CA MET A 124 3.41 -4.94 -17.38
C MET A 124 2.02 -4.55 -16.94
N VAL A 125 1.31 -5.47 -16.29
CA VAL A 125 -0.05 -5.27 -15.78
C VAL A 125 -0.05 -5.28 -14.27
N LEU A 126 -0.72 -4.30 -13.68
CA LEU A 126 -1.00 -4.20 -12.25
C LEU A 126 -2.52 -4.25 -12.04
N ARG A 127 -3.02 -5.27 -11.36
CA ARG A 127 -4.42 -5.35 -10.94
C ARG A 127 -4.56 -4.80 -9.54
N VAL A 128 -5.46 -3.84 -9.36
CA VAL A 128 -5.64 -3.11 -8.09
C VAL A 128 -7.12 -3.06 -7.73
N ARG A 129 -7.45 -3.36 -6.48
CA ARG A 129 -8.78 -3.15 -5.93
C ARG A 129 -9.04 -1.66 -5.72
N VAL A 130 -10.13 -1.15 -6.25
CA VAL A 130 -10.59 0.24 -6.08
C VAL A 130 -12.05 0.22 -5.63
N GLY A 131 -12.28 0.36 -4.32
CA GLY A 131 -13.63 0.18 -3.76
C GLY A 131 -14.14 -1.25 -4.00
N LYS A 132 -15.25 -1.36 -4.70
CA LYS A 132 -15.88 -2.63 -5.11
C LYS A 132 -15.52 -3.07 -6.53
N SER A 133 -14.60 -2.36 -7.20
CA SER A 133 -14.16 -2.64 -8.57
C SER A 133 -12.68 -3.02 -8.62
N VAL A 134 -12.26 -3.63 -9.72
CA VAL A 134 -10.85 -3.87 -10.04
C VAL A 134 -10.42 -2.92 -11.15
N LEU A 135 -9.25 -2.31 -10.99
CA LEU A 135 -8.57 -1.51 -12.00
C LEU A 135 -7.36 -2.28 -12.51
N ASN A 136 -7.31 -2.52 -13.80
CA ASN A 136 -6.12 -3.01 -14.49
C ASN A 136 -5.36 -1.82 -15.06
N LEU A 137 -4.18 -1.58 -14.52
CA LEU A 137 -3.26 -0.55 -14.98
C LEU A 137 -2.14 -1.22 -15.77
N VAL A 138 -2.01 -0.89 -17.05
CA VAL A 138 -1.04 -1.48 -17.95
C VAL A 138 0.03 -0.45 -18.31
N SER A 139 1.29 -0.71 -17.96
CA SER A 139 2.45 0.09 -18.36
C SER A 139 3.02 -0.47 -19.64
N VAL A 140 3.13 0.35 -20.69
CA VAL A 140 3.56 -0.08 -22.02
C VAL A 140 4.71 0.79 -22.55
N TYR A 141 5.61 0.15 -23.34
CA TYR A 141 6.68 0.81 -24.05
C TYR A 141 6.81 0.21 -25.45
N ALA A 142 6.22 0.86 -26.44
CA ALA A 142 6.23 0.40 -27.83
C ALA A 142 7.64 0.46 -28.45
N PRO A 143 7.92 -0.34 -29.49
CA PRO A 143 9.11 -0.20 -30.29
C PRO A 143 9.22 1.21 -30.88
N GLN A 144 10.45 1.74 -30.98
CA GLN A 144 10.72 3.05 -31.55
C GLN A 144 10.45 3.08 -33.07
N VAL A 145 10.19 4.26 -33.63
CA VAL A 145 9.88 4.48 -35.06
C VAL A 145 10.87 3.78 -35.99
N GLY A 146 12.16 3.77 -35.66
CA GLY A 146 13.22 3.15 -36.47
C GLY A 146 13.33 1.62 -36.36
N ARG A 147 12.41 0.96 -35.62
CA ARG A 147 12.35 -0.51 -35.55
C ARG A 147 11.58 -1.09 -36.71
N SER A 148 11.79 -2.39 -36.98
CA SER A 148 11.12 -3.08 -38.07
C SER A 148 9.60 -3.14 -37.89
N MET A 149 8.86 -3.36 -38.96
CA MET A 149 7.40 -3.47 -38.88
C MET A 149 6.99 -4.71 -38.10
N GLU A 150 7.71 -5.82 -38.31
CA GLU A 150 7.47 -7.10 -37.61
C GLU A 150 7.56 -6.91 -36.08
N GLU A 151 8.57 -6.18 -35.57
CA GLU A 151 8.72 -5.88 -34.11
C GLU A 151 7.55 -5.05 -33.60
N LYS A 152 7.02 -4.11 -34.41
CA LYS A 152 5.86 -3.29 -34.05
C LYS A 152 4.57 -4.09 -34.02
N GLU A 153 4.36 -4.96 -35.00
CA GLU A 153 3.19 -5.84 -35.09
C GLU A 153 3.18 -6.87 -33.97
N GLU A 154 4.30 -7.55 -33.71
CA GLU A 154 4.44 -8.48 -32.57
C GLU A 154 4.11 -7.80 -31.24
N PHE A 155 4.57 -6.57 -31.05
CA PHE A 155 4.24 -5.80 -29.86
C PHE A 155 2.73 -5.54 -29.75
N LEU A 156 2.05 -5.11 -30.83
CA LEU A 156 0.61 -4.85 -30.82
C LEU A 156 -0.20 -6.13 -30.61
N ILE A 157 0.22 -7.25 -31.22
CA ILE A 157 -0.41 -8.57 -31.00
C ILE A 157 -0.31 -8.97 -29.51
N SER A 158 0.91 -8.94 -28.94
CA SER A 158 1.14 -9.29 -27.54
C SER A 158 0.38 -8.37 -26.57
N LEU A 159 0.30 -7.07 -26.89
CA LEU A 159 -0.51 -6.13 -26.14
C LEU A 159 -2.01 -6.48 -26.26
N GLY A 160 -2.50 -6.75 -27.46
CA GLY A 160 -3.89 -7.15 -27.72
C GLY A 160 -4.31 -8.40 -26.92
N GLU A 161 -3.48 -9.44 -26.92
CA GLU A 161 -3.68 -10.64 -26.10
C GLU A 161 -3.74 -10.31 -24.61
N THR A 162 -2.82 -9.44 -24.15
CA THR A 162 -2.77 -9.00 -22.76
C THR A 162 -4.04 -8.27 -22.33
N LEU A 163 -4.57 -7.39 -23.19
CA LEU A 163 -5.77 -6.61 -22.92
C LEU A 163 -7.05 -7.44 -23.03
N SER A 164 -7.10 -8.39 -23.98
CA SER A 164 -8.23 -9.30 -24.16
C SER A 164 -8.41 -10.25 -22.98
N ALA A 165 -7.34 -10.56 -22.25
CA ALA A 165 -7.39 -11.36 -21.03
C ALA A 165 -7.96 -10.61 -19.80
N VAL A 166 -8.24 -9.31 -19.93
CA VAL A 166 -8.84 -8.52 -18.84
C VAL A 166 -10.35 -8.65 -18.89
N ASP A 167 -10.95 -9.10 -17.79
CA ASP A 167 -12.40 -9.26 -17.66
C ASP A 167 -13.14 -7.97 -18.05
N ALA A 168 -14.24 -8.12 -18.80
CA ALA A 168 -15.03 -6.99 -19.28
C ALA A 168 -15.66 -6.15 -18.14
N SER A 169 -15.89 -6.76 -16.98
CA SER A 169 -16.40 -6.08 -15.78
C SER A 169 -15.34 -5.29 -15.03
N GLU A 170 -14.06 -5.55 -15.27
CA GLU A 170 -12.94 -4.86 -14.65
C GLU A 170 -12.55 -3.62 -15.47
N ARG A 171 -12.14 -2.57 -14.81
CA ARG A 171 -11.70 -1.32 -15.46
C ARG A 171 -10.32 -1.48 -16.05
N LEU A 172 -10.08 -0.81 -17.19
CA LEU A 172 -8.83 -0.88 -17.94
C LEU A 172 -8.27 0.51 -18.23
N VAL A 173 -7.00 0.71 -17.85
CA VAL A 173 -6.22 1.90 -18.19
C VAL A 173 -4.84 1.48 -18.70
N VAL A 174 -4.52 1.86 -19.93
CA VAL A 174 -3.20 1.62 -20.54
C VAL A 174 -2.44 2.93 -20.55
N CYS A 175 -1.21 2.93 -20.05
CA CYS A 175 -0.37 4.12 -19.94
C CYS A 175 1.03 3.83 -20.45
N GLY A 176 1.55 4.66 -21.35
CA GLY A 176 2.93 4.49 -21.78
C GLY A 176 3.35 5.33 -22.95
N ASP A 177 4.58 5.09 -23.33
CA ASP A 177 5.18 5.58 -24.55
C ASP A 177 4.87 4.61 -25.70
N LEU A 178 3.96 5.00 -26.57
CA LEU A 178 3.49 4.19 -27.70
C LEU A 178 4.20 4.55 -29.02
N ASN A 179 5.18 5.46 -29.00
CA ASN A 179 6.06 5.83 -30.11
C ASN A 179 5.34 6.14 -31.44
N GLY A 180 4.02 6.39 -31.40
CA GLY A 180 3.19 6.77 -32.55
C GLY A 180 2.57 8.14 -32.35
N HIS A 181 2.46 8.97 -33.39
CA HIS A 181 1.89 10.31 -33.33
C HIS A 181 0.50 10.34 -33.97
N VAL A 182 -0.57 10.38 -33.17
CA VAL A 182 -1.96 10.24 -33.63
C VAL A 182 -2.53 11.47 -34.34
N GLY A 183 -1.81 12.62 -34.28
CA GLY A 183 -2.22 13.85 -34.95
C GLY A 183 -3.33 14.62 -34.20
N ALA A 184 -3.79 15.69 -34.85
CA ALA A 184 -4.80 16.59 -34.30
C ALA A 184 -6.24 16.19 -34.64
N LYS A 185 -6.45 15.50 -35.77
CA LYS A 185 -7.78 15.20 -36.34
C LYS A 185 -8.22 13.77 -36.08
N LYS A 186 -9.52 13.55 -36.08
CA LYS A 186 -10.12 12.23 -35.92
C LYS A 186 -9.93 11.34 -37.14
N ASP A 187 -10.19 11.88 -38.31
CA ASP A 187 -10.04 11.24 -39.64
C ASP A 187 -10.57 9.79 -39.67
N GLY A 188 -11.85 9.61 -39.31
CA GLY A 188 -12.52 8.30 -39.31
C GLY A 188 -12.49 7.53 -37.99
N PHE A 189 -11.65 7.91 -37.02
CA PHE A 189 -11.55 7.24 -35.71
C PHE A 189 -12.49 7.86 -34.66
N ASP A 190 -13.78 7.95 -34.97
CA ASP A 190 -14.79 8.43 -34.03
C ASP A 190 -14.95 7.44 -32.87
N GLY A 191 -14.99 7.93 -31.65
CA GLY A 191 -14.97 7.07 -30.46
C GLY A 191 -13.56 6.78 -29.91
N VAL A 192 -12.55 6.68 -30.77
CA VAL A 192 -11.14 6.49 -30.39
C VAL A 192 -10.46 7.84 -30.14
N HIS A 193 -10.52 8.74 -31.11
CA HIS A 193 -9.89 10.07 -31.07
C HIS A 193 -10.92 11.18 -30.79
N GLY A 194 -10.69 11.97 -29.76
CA GLY A 194 -11.63 13.02 -29.32
C GLY A 194 -11.62 14.30 -30.13
N GLY A 195 -10.67 14.47 -31.05
CA GLY A 195 -10.56 15.66 -31.92
C GLY A 195 -9.69 16.79 -31.37
N PHE A 196 -9.03 16.63 -30.22
CA PHE A 196 -8.14 17.61 -29.63
C PHE A 196 -6.72 17.05 -29.50
N GLY A 197 -6.05 16.83 -30.63
CA GLY A 197 -4.67 16.36 -30.68
C GLY A 197 -3.67 17.46 -31.05
N TYR A 198 -2.48 17.06 -31.51
CA TYR A 198 -1.40 17.93 -31.91
C TYR A 198 -0.75 17.42 -33.21
N GLY A 199 -0.41 18.32 -34.12
CA GLY A 199 0.39 18.01 -35.32
C GLY A 199 -0.28 17.12 -36.36
N VAL A 200 0.54 16.49 -37.20
CA VAL A 200 0.13 15.59 -38.28
C VAL A 200 0.42 14.14 -37.91
N ARG A 201 -0.52 13.25 -38.13
CA ARG A 201 -0.41 11.82 -37.87
C ARG A 201 0.72 11.18 -38.66
N ASN A 202 1.47 10.27 -38.05
CA ASN A 202 2.43 9.40 -38.72
C ASN A 202 1.91 7.95 -38.83
N LEU A 203 2.66 7.09 -39.50
CA LEU A 203 2.27 5.69 -39.71
C LEU A 203 2.05 4.94 -38.38
N GLU A 204 2.94 5.09 -37.42
CA GLU A 204 2.81 4.45 -36.11
C GLU A 204 1.61 4.98 -35.33
N GLY A 205 1.25 6.25 -35.55
CA GLY A 205 0.03 6.85 -34.98
C GLY A 205 -1.24 6.30 -35.62
N GLU A 206 -1.22 6.00 -36.91
CA GLU A 206 -2.31 5.29 -37.61
C GLU A 206 -2.48 3.88 -37.04
N MET A 207 -1.42 3.08 -36.98
CA MET A 207 -1.42 1.73 -36.40
C MET A 207 -1.95 1.74 -34.95
N LEU A 208 -1.59 2.77 -34.16
CA LEU A 208 -2.09 2.91 -32.80
C LEU A 208 -3.60 3.17 -32.77
N LEU A 209 -4.12 4.01 -33.68
CA LEU A 209 -5.56 4.28 -33.74
C LEU A 209 -6.35 3.07 -34.24
N GLU A 210 -5.84 2.34 -35.23
CA GLU A 210 -6.43 1.07 -35.70
C GLU A 210 -6.46 0.03 -34.59
N PHE A 211 -5.34 -0.13 -33.86
CA PHE A 211 -5.28 -1.01 -32.70
C PHE A 211 -6.28 -0.59 -31.60
N ALA A 212 -6.35 0.70 -31.28
CA ALA A 212 -7.26 1.22 -30.27
C ALA A 212 -8.73 1.02 -30.67
N ASP A 213 -9.07 1.16 -31.95
CA ASP A 213 -10.41 0.89 -32.48
C ASP A 213 -10.77 -0.59 -32.36
N ALA A 214 -9.89 -1.48 -32.83
CA ALA A 214 -10.06 -2.93 -32.74
C ALA A 214 -10.25 -3.42 -31.30
N MET A 215 -9.59 -2.77 -30.34
CA MET A 215 -9.67 -3.08 -28.91
C MET A 215 -10.74 -2.26 -28.15
N SER A 216 -11.57 -1.50 -28.86
CA SER A 216 -12.60 -0.61 -28.29
C SER A 216 -12.04 0.35 -27.24
N LEU A 217 -10.86 0.92 -27.49
CA LEU A 217 -10.17 1.87 -26.62
C LEU A 217 -10.34 3.30 -27.13
N ALA A 218 -10.28 4.27 -26.22
CA ALA A 218 -10.24 5.70 -26.49
C ALA A 218 -8.89 6.27 -26.06
N VAL A 219 -8.28 7.12 -26.92
CA VAL A 219 -7.04 7.84 -26.65
C VAL A 219 -7.35 9.07 -25.79
N ALA A 220 -7.21 8.94 -24.46
CA ALA A 220 -7.66 9.92 -23.49
C ALA A 220 -7.07 11.33 -23.66
N ASN A 221 -5.83 11.43 -24.14
CA ASN A 221 -5.17 12.70 -24.45
C ASN A 221 -5.97 13.60 -25.37
N THR A 222 -6.71 13.02 -26.31
CA THR A 222 -7.39 13.72 -27.41
C THR A 222 -8.81 14.20 -27.07
N TRP A 223 -9.30 13.92 -25.86
CA TRP A 223 -10.67 14.25 -25.43
C TRP A 223 -10.78 15.59 -24.68
N PHE A 224 -9.66 16.26 -24.44
CA PHE A 224 -9.63 17.53 -23.71
C PHE A 224 -8.98 18.63 -24.53
N LYS A 225 -9.71 19.72 -24.76
CA LYS A 225 -9.15 20.93 -25.43
C LYS A 225 -8.08 21.54 -24.52
N LYS A 226 -6.85 21.61 -24.99
CA LYS A 226 -5.68 22.14 -24.28
C LYS A 226 -4.81 22.98 -25.20
N ALA A 227 -4.01 23.86 -24.60
CA ALA A 227 -2.92 24.50 -25.34
C ALA A 227 -1.84 23.47 -25.69
N ASP A 228 -1.11 23.64 -26.77
CA ASP A 228 -0.07 22.73 -27.27
C ASP A 228 0.97 22.38 -26.22
N SER A 229 1.35 23.33 -25.35
CA SER A 229 2.26 23.09 -24.23
C SER A 229 1.77 22.07 -23.20
N LYS A 230 0.47 21.77 -23.22
CA LYS A 230 -0.21 20.78 -22.36
C LYS A 230 -0.60 19.50 -23.10
N LEU A 231 -0.33 19.41 -24.40
CA LEU A 231 -0.52 18.24 -25.25
C LEU A 231 0.80 17.54 -25.57
N VAL A 232 1.83 18.31 -25.95
CA VAL A 232 3.16 17.81 -26.37
C VAL A 232 3.83 17.04 -25.22
N THR A 233 4.08 15.74 -25.43
CA THR A 233 4.72 14.84 -24.45
C THR A 233 6.21 14.66 -24.68
N TYR A 234 6.69 14.86 -25.90
CA TYR A 234 8.10 14.70 -26.29
C TYR A 234 8.63 15.94 -27.01
N GLU A 235 9.84 16.37 -26.64
CA GLU A 235 10.51 17.52 -27.28
C GLU A 235 12.02 17.26 -27.38
N SER A 236 12.54 17.21 -28.60
CA SER A 236 13.97 17.00 -28.87
C SER A 236 14.40 17.71 -30.16
N GLY A 237 15.53 18.44 -30.12
CA GLY A 237 16.11 19.09 -31.30
C GLY A 237 15.18 20.08 -32.00
N GLY A 238 14.24 20.71 -31.30
CA GLY A 238 13.21 21.57 -31.88
C GLY A 238 11.93 20.87 -32.32
N ASN A 239 11.94 19.55 -32.49
CA ASN A 239 10.77 18.76 -32.84
C ASN A 239 9.90 18.54 -31.62
N LYS A 240 8.58 18.65 -31.80
CA LYS A 240 7.55 18.46 -30.76
C LYS A 240 6.54 17.45 -31.24
N THR A 241 6.33 16.41 -30.43
CA THR A 241 5.39 15.31 -30.74
C THR A 241 4.62 14.86 -29.51
N VAL A 242 3.58 14.08 -29.74
CA VAL A 242 2.83 13.36 -28.70
C VAL A 242 3.02 11.89 -28.96
N VAL A 243 3.70 11.20 -28.04
CA VAL A 243 4.01 9.77 -28.15
C VAL A 243 3.65 9.01 -26.86
N ASP A 244 3.45 9.73 -25.75
CA ASP A 244 2.99 9.16 -24.49
C ASP A 244 1.48 9.32 -24.38
N TYR A 245 0.79 8.24 -24.08
CA TYR A 245 -0.67 8.18 -24.06
C TYR A 245 -1.23 7.50 -22.82
N ILE A 246 -2.48 7.87 -22.54
CA ILE A 246 -3.38 7.13 -21.64
C ILE A 246 -4.54 6.64 -22.50
N LEU A 247 -4.78 5.32 -22.52
CA LEU A 247 -5.91 4.72 -23.21
C LEU A 247 -6.88 4.13 -22.18
N VAL A 248 -8.17 4.24 -22.43
CA VAL A 248 -9.22 3.65 -21.60
C VAL A 248 -10.26 2.98 -22.50
N ARG A 249 -11.07 2.04 -22.00
CA ARG A 249 -12.19 1.52 -22.78
C ARG A 249 -13.14 2.66 -23.20
N GLN A 250 -13.66 2.62 -24.41
CA GLN A 250 -14.60 3.64 -24.91
C GLN A 250 -15.82 3.76 -24.00
N SER A 251 -16.33 2.64 -23.48
CA SER A 251 -17.44 2.59 -22.51
C SER A 251 -17.13 3.27 -21.18
N GLU A 252 -15.84 3.31 -20.79
CA GLU A 252 -15.37 3.86 -19.52
C GLU A 252 -14.88 5.31 -19.63
N ARG A 253 -14.95 5.93 -20.81
CA ARG A 253 -14.50 7.31 -21.04
C ARG A 253 -15.04 8.33 -20.04
N LYS A 254 -16.26 8.12 -19.55
CA LYS A 254 -16.91 9.01 -18.55
C LYS A 254 -16.13 9.09 -17.23
N MET A 255 -15.26 8.11 -16.93
CA MET A 255 -14.41 8.17 -15.74
C MET A 255 -13.26 9.19 -15.86
N LEU A 256 -12.91 9.60 -17.09
CA LEU A 256 -11.87 10.60 -17.31
C LEU A 256 -12.35 11.99 -16.94
N ARG A 257 -11.67 12.65 -15.99
CA ARG A 257 -11.93 14.04 -15.61
C ARG A 257 -10.99 15.00 -16.29
N ASN A 258 -9.74 14.61 -16.44
CA ASN A 258 -8.73 15.43 -17.08
C ASN A 258 -7.53 14.60 -17.52
N VAL A 259 -6.91 14.98 -18.64
CA VAL A 259 -5.60 14.48 -19.05
C VAL A 259 -4.75 15.70 -19.44
N THR A 260 -3.52 15.80 -18.91
CA THR A 260 -2.68 16.99 -19.16
C THR A 260 -1.20 16.69 -18.97
N VAL A 261 -0.38 17.34 -19.76
CA VAL A 261 1.08 17.27 -19.66
C VAL A 261 1.62 18.25 -18.60
N MET A 262 2.54 17.77 -17.77
CA MET A 262 3.29 18.54 -16.80
C MET A 262 4.69 18.83 -17.36
N SER A 263 4.88 20.02 -17.90
CA SER A 263 6.09 20.38 -18.68
C SER A 263 7.31 20.80 -17.85
N GLU A 264 7.21 20.85 -16.51
CA GLU A 264 8.24 21.46 -15.65
C GLU A 264 8.95 20.43 -14.75
N GLU A 265 9.19 19.22 -15.25
CA GLU A 265 9.87 18.17 -14.49
C GLU A 265 11.33 18.02 -14.90
N ALA A 266 12.24 18.56 -14.08
CA ALA A 266 13.69 18.59 -14.35
C ALA A 266 14.35 17.19 -14.36
N CYS A 267 13.68 16.16 -13.86
CA CYS A 267 14.17 14.77 -13.92
C CYS A 267 13.87 14.08 -15.25
N LEU A 268 12.98 14.64 -16.09
CA LEU A 268 12.67 14.13 -17.42
C LEU A 268 13.42 14.97 -18.48
N LEU A 269 14.09 14.33 -19.43
CA LEU A 269 14.98 15.04 -20.37
C LEU A 269 14.25 15.48 -21.63
N GLN A 270 13.63 14.54 -22.33
CA GLN A 270 12.96 14.75 -23.62
C GLN A 270 11.46 14.55 -23.49
N HIS A 271 11.05 13.51 -22.75
CA HIS A 271 9.66 13.27 -22.43
C HIS A 271 9.18 14.17 -21.28
N LYS A 272 7.89 14.36 -21.21
CA LYS A 272 7.20 15.11 -20.15
C LYS A 272 6.26 14.17 -19.40
N LEU A 273 5.97 14.46 -18.14
CA LEU A 273 5.00 13.70 -17.36
C LEU A 273 3.58 13.96 -17.90
N LEU A 274 2.91 12.93 -18.34
CA LEU A 274 1.48 12.94 -18.66
C LEU A 274 0.69 12.48 -17.43
N VAL A 275 -0.35 13.20 -17.04
CA VAL A 275 -1.18 12.91 -15.86
C VAL A 275 -2.64 12.80 -16.26
N GLY A 276 -3.26 11.68 -15.95
CA GLY A 276 -4.70 11.45 -16.02
C GLY A 276 -5.35 11.50 -14.63
N ILE A 277 -6.52 12.11 -14.55
CA ILE A 277 -7.38 12.12 -13.35
C ILE A 277 -8.62 11.31 -13.67
N LEU A 278 -8.81 10.22 -12.92
CA LEU A 278 -9.89 9.27 -13.09
C LEU A 278 -10.89 9.40 -11.94
N GLN A 279 -12.17 9.51 -12.26
CA GLN A 279 -13.27 9.47 -11.29
C GLN A 279 -13.86 8.06 -11.30
N LEU A 280 -13.60 7.29 -10.25
CA LEU A 280 -14.00 5.89 -10.23
C LEU A 280 -15.36 5.62 -9.59
N GLY A 281 -16.13 6.67 -9.27
CA GLY A 281 -17.56 6.60 -8.86
C GLY A 281 -17.82 6.09 -7.44
N GLU A 282 -16.96 5.26 -6.89
CA GLU A 282 -17.05 4.72 -5.53
C GLU A 282 -16.02 5.39 -4.62
N CYS A 283 -16.45 5.71 -3.39
CA CYS A 283 -15.51 6.19 -2.38
C CYS A 283 -14.48 5.09 -2.09
N TRP A 284 -13.25 5.27 -2.53
CA TRP A 284 -12.16 4.43 -2.09
C TRP A 284 -11.78 4.79 -0.65
N ASN A 285 -11.93 3.81 0.20
CA ASN A 285 -11.58 3.92 1.60
C ASN A 285 -10.11 3.52 1.78
N GLY A 286 -9.20 4.37 1.36
CA GLY A 286 -7.77 4.16 1.62
C GLY A 286 -7.51 4.07 3.10
N LYS A 287 -6.98 2.93 3.53
CA LYS A 287 -6.54 2.73 4.91
C LYS A 287 -5.41 3.73 5.22
N LYS A 288 -5.75 4.93 5.71
CA LYS A 288 -4.75 5.69 6.45
C LYS A 288 -4.48 4.92 7.73
N GLU A 289 -3.29 4.35 7.85
CA GLU A 289 -2.82 3.92 9.15
C GLU A 289 -2.90 5.13 10.09
N VAL A 290 -3.93 5.17 10.90
CA VAL A 290 -3.92 6.01 12.09
C VAL A 290 -2.98 5.28 13.04
N PHE A 291 -1.81 5.84 13.29
CA PHE A 291 -0.91 5.31 14.29
C PHE A 291 -1.60 5.40 15.64
N VAL A 292 -2.12 4.27 16.07
CA VAL A 292 -2.66 4.16 17.40
C VAL A 292 -1.50 4.18 18.36
N SER A 293 -1.61 5.08 19.30
CA SER A 293 -0.76 5.16 20.46
C SER A 293 -0.82 3.83 21.21
N LYS A 294 0.28 3.08 21.27
CA LYS A 294 0.39 1.81 22.01
C LYS A 294 1.05 2.05 23.35
N CYS A 295 0.60 1.36 24.39
CA CYS A 295 1.28 1.33 25.66
C CYS A 295 2.73 0.82 25.49
N LYS A 296 3.70 1.47 26.12
CA LYS A 296 5.12 1.12 26.03
C LYS A 296 5.48 0.00 27.02
N VAL A 297 4.81 -1.13 26.92
CA VAL A 297 4.95 -2.28 27.83
C VAL A 297 6.39 -2.74 28.00
N TRP A 298 7.26 -2.51 26.99
CA TRP A 298 8.69 -2.86 27.10
C TRP A 298 9.42 -2.11 28.23
N ARG A 299 8.87 -0.97 28.73
CA ARG A 299 9.43 -0.22 29.85
C ARG A 299 9.25 -0.93 31.19
N LEU A 300 8.37 -1.91 31.28
CA LEU A 300 8.26 -2.78 32.47
C LEU A 300 9.52 -3.61 32.73
N LYS A 301 10.52 -3.57 31.84
CA LYS A 301 11.85 -4.13 32.07
C LYS A 301 12.78 -3.17 32.83
N GLU A 302 12.44 -1.89 32.90
CA GLU A 302 13.16 -0.87 33.66
C GLU A 302 12.77 -1.04 35.15
N PRO A 303 13.74 -1.24 36.10
CA PRO A 303 13.41 -1.56 37.49
C PRO A 303 12.52 -0.51 38.15
N ASP A 304 12.80 0.78 37.95
CA ASP A 304 12.03 1.89 38.55
C ASP A 304 10.58 1.91 38.05
N ILE A 305 10.38 1.63 36.75
CA ILE A 305 9.06 1.57 36.12
C ILE A 305 8.29 0.34 36.59
N GLN A 306 8.97 -0.80 36.71
CA GLN A 306 8.38 -2.02 37.24
C GLN A 306 7.90 -1.84 38.66
N GLN A 307 8.72 -1.24 39.52
CA GLN A 307 8.38 -0.98 40.92
C GLN A 307 7.20 0.02 41.06
N ALA A 308 7.21 1.08 40.24
CA ALA A 308 6.08 2.03 40.20
C ALA A 308 4.78 1.35 39.74
N TYR A 309 4.88 0.46 38.77
CA TYR A 309 3.74 -0.33 38.27
C TYR A 309 3.19 -1.25 39.35
N GLU A 310 4.04 -2.04 40.00
CA GLU A 310 3.65 -2.94 41.10
C GLU A 310 2.98 -2.21 42.25
N THR A 311 3.55 -1.07 42.69
CA THR A 311 3.01 -0.25 43.75
C THR A 311 1.60 0.25 43.43
N LYS A 312 1.40 0.82 42.24
CA LYS A 312 0.08 1.33 41.82
C LYS A 312 -0.95 0.23 41.60
N VAL A 313 -0.53 -0.94 41.08
CA VAL A 313 -1.41 -2.11 40.96
C VAL A 313 -1.85 -2.54 42.35
N ARG A 314 -0.93 -2.66 43.30
CA ARG A 314 -1.24 -3.01 44.71
C ARG A 314 -2.21 -2.01 45.33
N GLU A 315 -2.02 -0.71 45.16
CA GLU A 315 -2.91 0.32 45.66
C GLU A 315 -4.32 0.22 45.08
N LYS A 316 -4.44 0.04 43.77
CA LYS A 316 -5.75 -0.08 43.09
C LYS A 316 -6.46 -1.40 43.37
N LEU A 317 -5.72 -2.45 43.70
CA LEU A 317 -6.25 -3.79 44.00
C LEU A 317 -6.38 -4.04 45.52
N ALA A 318 -6.22 -3.01 46.39
CA ALA A 318 -6.25 -3.11 47.86
C ALA A 318 -7.64 -3.40 48.46
N GLY A 319 -8.63 -3.81 47.68
CA GLY A 319 -9.98 -4.14 48.15
C GLY A 319 -10.28 -5.66 48.06
N THR A 320 -11.25 -6.12 48.87
CA THR A 320 -11.82 -7.48 48.73
C THR A 320 -12.62 -7.59 47.43
N VAL A 321 -12.38 -8.63 46.67
CA VAL A 321 -13.09 -8.91 45.42
C VAL A 321 -14.41 -9.59 45.77
N ASN A 322 -15.51 -8.85 45.65
CA ASN A 322 -16.86 -9.43 45.75
C ASN A 322 -17.51 -9.38 44.33
N GLY A 323 -17.89 -10.52 43.82
CA GLY A 323 -18.54 -10.60 42.50
C GLY A 323 -18.37 -11.97 41.85
N ASP A 324 -19.00 -12.15 40.72
CA ASP A 324 -18.81 -13.31 39.84
C ASP A 324 -17.46 -13.20 39.09
N VAL A 325 -17.11 -14.27 38.40
CA VAL A 325 -15.83 -14.38 37.66
C VAL A 325 -15.66 -13.26 36.63
N GLU A 326 -16.74 -12.75 36.03
CA GLU A 326 -16.71 -11.70 35.02
C GLU A 326 -16.36 -10.32 35.65
N VAL A 327 -16.93 -10.04 36.81
CA VAL A 327 -16.63 -8.81 37.58
C VAL A 327 -15.18 -8.80 38.05
N ILE A 328 -14.71 -9.93 38.61
CA ILE A 328 -13.33 -10.08 39.09
C ILE A 328 -12.34 -9.89 37.95
N TRP A 329 -12.56 -10.57 36.82
CA TRP A 329 -11.69 -10.46 35.64
C TRP A 329 -11.68 -9.05 35.07
N SER A 330 -12.85 -8.42 34.87
CA SER A 330 -12.94 -7.07 34.29
C SER A 330 -12.25 -6.03 35.16
N GLY A 331 -12.34 -6.17 36.50
CA GLY A 331 -11.65 -5.31 37.47
C GLY A 331 -10.13 -5.43 37.36
N LEU A 332 -9.62 -6.68 37.39
CA LEU A 332 -8.19 -6.96 37.24
C LEU A 332 -7.66 -6.43 35.90
N ARG A 333 -8.33 -6.78 34.80
CA ARG A 333 -7.96 -6.35 33.46
C ARG A 333 -7.87 -4.83 33.34
N LYS A 334 -8.90 -4.12 33.80
CA LYS A 334 -8.95 -2.67 33.78
C LYS A 334 -7.80 -2.07 34.59
N CYS A 335 -7.56 -2.56 35.79
CA CYS A 335 -6.45 -2.12 36.63
C CYS A 335 -5.11 -2.27 35.93
N LEU A 336 -4.80 -3.46 35.38
CA LEU A 336 -3.53 -3.75 34.70
C LEU A 336 -3.30 -2.82 33.50
N LEU A 337 -4.33 -2.58 32.67
CA LEU A 337 -4.24 -1.72 31.50
C LEU A 337 -4.11 -0.25 31.85
N ASP A 338 -4.93 0.27 32.77
CA ASP A 338 -4.92 1.68 33.18
C ASP A 338 -3.60 2.05 33.85
N VAL A 339 -3.07 1.19 34.74
CA VAL A 339 -1.78 1.42 35.39
C VAL A 339 -0.63 1.33 34.39
N ALA A 340 -0.70 0.39 33.42
CA ALA A 340 0.32 0.30 32.38
C ALA A 340 0.36 1.55 31.50
N ASP A 341 -0.79 2.11 31.13
CA ASP A 341 -0.86 3.36 30.36
C ASP A 341 -0.32 4.55 31.16
N GLU A 342 -0.61 4.60 32.45
CA GLU A 342 -0.17 5.68 33.35
C GLU A 342 1.35 5.65 33.58
N VAL A 343 1.93 4.48 33.90
CA VAL A 343 3.33 4.32 34.30
C VAL A 343 4.27 4.18 33.11
N CYS A 344 3.93 3.35 32.12
CA CYS A 344 4.77 3.14 30.95
C CYS A 344 4.63 4.26 29.93
N GLY A 345 3.47 4.93 29.90
CA GLY A 345 3.11 5.92 28.90
C GLY A 345 2.87 5.30 27.53
N ARG A 346 2.37 6.11 26.61
CA ARG A 346 2.02 5.66 25.25
C ARG A 346 3.03 6.15 24.20
N THR A 347 3.16 5.41 23.10
CA THR A 347 3.93 5.87 21.95
C THR A 347 3.25 7.09 21.34
N ARG A 348 4.03 8.13 21.02
CA ARG A 348 3.51 9.24 20.24
C ARG A 348 3.31 8.73 18.81
N GLY A 349 2.05 8.67 18.35
CA GLY A 349 1.73 8.42 16.95
C GLY A 349 2.32 9.53 16.09
N GLY A 350 3.50 9.34 15.56
CA GLY A 350 4.16 10.24 14.63
C GLY A 350 4.16 9.61 13.24
N LYS A 351 3.89 10.39 12.17
CA LYS A 351 4.29 9.98 10.85
C LYS A 351 5.77 9.65 10.93
N ARG A 352 6.17 8.38 10.76
CA ARG A 352 7.55 8.08 10.45
C ARG A 352 7.86 8.92 9.21
N ARG A 353 8.76 9.90 9.34
CA ARG A 353 9.43 10.47 8.18
C ARG A 353 10.20 9.31 7.56
N HIS A 354 9.60 8.70 6.57
CA HIS A 354 10.30 7.75 5.76
C HIS A 354 11.28 8.53 4.90
N CYS A 355 12.51 8.64 5.36
CA CYS A 355 13.67 8.92 4.54
C CYS A 355 13.95 7.65 3.73
N GLU A 356 13.64 7.60 2.43
CA GLU A 356 13.26 6.32 1.84
C GLU A 356 13.89 6.00 0.50
N THR A 357 14.68 6.86 0.04
CA THR A 357 15.86 6.47 -0.69
C THR A 357 16.97 6.44 0.34
N TRP A 358 17.54 5.29 0.56
CA TRP A 358 18.54 5.03 1.62
C TRP A 358 19.71 6.01 1.62
N TRP A 359 19.89 6.79 0.55
CA TRP A 359 20.90 7.82 0.35
C TRP A 359 20.34 9.24 0.23
N TRP A 360 18.99 9.46 0.28
CA TRP A 360 18.37 10.77 0.16
C TRP A 360 18.42 11.51 1.51
N ASN A 361 19.13 12.62 1.56
CA ASN A 361 19.23 13.49 2.73
C ASN A 361 18.81 14.93 2.40
N ASP A 362 18.83 15.80 3.39
CA ASP A 362 18.42 17.19 3.23
C ASP A 362 19.33 17.97 2.25
N GLU A 363 20.66 17.67 2.24
CA GLU A 363 21.62 18.25 1.29
C GLU A 363 21.22 17.90 -0.17
N VAL A 364 20.96 16.64 -0.44
CA VAL A 364 20.51 16.18 -1.78
C VAL A 364 19.15 16.81 -2.14
N ALA A 365 18.23 16.94 -1.18
CA ALA A 365 16.93 17.56 -1.41
C ALA A 365 17.07 19.02 -1.85
N GLU A 366 17.94 19.80 -1.20
CA GLU A 366 18.17 21.20 -1.58
C GLU A 366 18.86 21.33 -2.94
N LEU A 367 19.85 20.48 -3.24
CA LEU A 367 20.50 20.47 -4.56
C LEU A 367 19.50 20.15 -5.70
N VAL A 368 18.58 19.20 -5.48
CA VAL A 368 17.54 18.87 -6.45
C VAL A 368 16.50 19.98 -6.56
N LYS A 369 16.17 20.66 -5.47
CA LYS A 369 15.25 21.81 -5.45
C LYS A 369 15.84 22.98 -6.22
N GLU A 370 17.12 23.30 -6.06
CA GLU A 370 17.81 24.34 -6.79
C GLU A 370 17.92 24.00 -8.29
N LYS A 371 18.29 22.79 -8.64
CA LYS A 371 18.24 22.30 -10.04
C LYS A 371 16.87 22.53 -10.67
N ARG A 372 15.77 22.24 -9.94
CA ARG A 372 14.40 22.48 -10.42
C ARG A 372 14.08 23.98 -10.59
N ARG A 373 14.52 24.79 -9.63
CA ARG A 373 14.33 26.25 -9.71
C ARG A 373 14.95 26.81 -10.99
N LEU A 374 16.21 26.49 -11.24
CA LEU A 374 16.95 26.94 -12.42
C LEU A 374 16.39 26.32 -13.72
N PHE A 375 15.89 25.08 -13.70
CA PHE A 375 15.18 24.51 -14.86
C PHE A 375 13.92 25.31 -15.23
N LYS A 376 13.15 25.76 -14.23
CA LYS A 376 11.98 26.62 -14.50
C LYS A 376 12.36 27.96 -15.06
N VAL A 377 13.43 28.58 -14.55
CA VAL A 377 13.96 29.84 -15.06
C VAL A 377 14.37 29.66 -16.51
N TYR A 378 15.19 28.66 -16.82
CA TYR A 378 15.61 28.33 -18.19
C TYR A 378 14.43 28.10 -19.14
N ASN A 379 13.41 27.31 -18.70
CA ASN A 379 12.22 27.06 -19.53
C ASN A 379 11.38 28.32 -19.77
N ARG A 380 11.44 29.31 -18.89
CA ARG A 380 10.78 30.61 -19.07
C ARG A 380 11.54 31.47 -20.05
N SER A 381 12.85 31.62 -19.88
CA SER A 381 13.71 32.42 -20.77
C SER A 381 13.79 31.84 -22.20
N LYS A 382 13.78 30.50 -22.33
CA LYS A 382 13.70 29.81 -23.65
C LYS A 382 12.48 30.22 -24.49
N ARG A 383 11.40 30.68 -23.85
CA ARG A 383 10.18 31.16 -24.50
C ARG A 383 10.23 32.68 -24.80
N GLY A 384 11.20 33.37 -24.22
CA GLY A 384 11.43 34.82 -24.42
C GLY A 384 12.17 35.10 -25.72
N ILE A 385 12.27 36.40 -26.04
CA ILE A 385 12.90 36.89 -27.27
C ILE A 385 14.43 36.94 -27.12
N ASP A 386 14.94 37.12 -25.90
CA ASP A 386 16.37 37.28 -25.64
C ASP A 386 17.10 35.94 -25.55
N LYS A 387 17.86 35.61 -26.60
CA LYS A 387 18.66 34.40 -26.71
C LYS A 387 19.87 34.37 -25.76
N ALA A 388 20.44 35.54 -25.41
CA ALA A 388 21.59 35.64 -24.54
C ALA A 388 21.21 35.26 -23.09
N VAL A 389 20.08 35.78 -22.61
CA VAL A 389 19.51 35.42 -21.29
C VAL A 389 19.16 33.90 -21.22
N ALA A 390 18.58 33.37 -22.31
CA ALA A 390 18.25 31.97 -22.37
C ALA A 390 19.48 31.04 -22.31
N GLU A 391 20.61 31.47 -22.94
CA GLU A 391 21.86 30.70 -22.92
C GLU A 391 22.58 30.80 -21.56
N GLU A 392 22.49 31.93 -20.87
CA GLU A 392 23.01 32.09 -19.51
C GLU A 392 22.21 31.21 -18.52
N ASP A 393 20.88 31.24 -18.58
CA ASP A 393 20.03 30.40 -17.76
C ASP A 393 20.25 28.89 -18.05
N ARG A 394 20.53 28.52 -19.29
CA ARG A 394 20.93 27.16 -19.67
C ARG A 394 22.22 26.74 -19.00
N ARG A 395 23.24 27.63 -18.98
CA ARG A 395 24.51 27.37 -18.29
C ARG A 395 24.30 27.19 -16.80
N ASN A 396 23.53 28.06 -16.16
CA ASN A 396 23.20 27.98 -14.73
C ASN A 396 22.47 26.66 -14.38
N TYR A 397 21.48 26.30 -15.19
CA TYR A 397 20.79 25.00 -15.02
C TYR A 397 21.73 23.81 -15.21
N THR A 398 22.63 23.85 -16.20
CA THR A 398 23.60 22.78 -16.48
C THR A 398 24.59 22.62 -15.32
N ALA A 399 25.06 23.71 -14.75
CA ALA A 399 25.92 23.72 -13.57
C ALA A 399 25.22 23.09 -12.36
N ALA A 400 23.98 23.51 -12.06
CA ALA A 400 23.18 22.94 -10.98
C ALA A 400 22.87 21.45 -11.18
N LYS A 401 22.64 21.02 -12.43
CA LYS A 401 22.46 19.60 -12.79
C LYS A 401 23.71 18.78 -12.48
N CYS A 402 24.90 19.30 -12.80
CA CYS A 402 26.18 18.63 -12.48
C CYS A 402 26.40 18.57 -10.97
N THR A 403 26.13 19.64 -10.24
CA THR A 403 26.26 19.70 -8.78
C THR A 403 25.30 18.72 -8.09
N ALA A 404 24.04 18.68 -8.49
CA ALA A 404 23.08 17.71 -7.98
C ALA A 404 23.51 16.25 -8.25
N LYS A 405 24.04 15.96 -9.45
CA LYS A 405 24.56 14.63 -9.79
C LYS A 405 25.73 14.23 -8.89
N ARG A 406 26.67 15.15 -8.61
CA ARG A 406 27.81 14.91 -7.71
C ARG A 406 27.35 14.69 -6.27
N GLY A 407 26.42 15.53 -5.76
CA GLY A 407 25.82 15.38 -4.42
C GLY A 407 25.13 14.04 -4.24
N ILE A 408 24.34 13.61 -5.22
CA ILE A 408 23.70 12.28 -5.22
C ILE A 408 24.73 11.17 -5.15
N SER A 409 25.77 11.21 -6.00
CA SER A 409 26.82 10.18 -6.01
C SER A 409 27.58 10.11 -4.67
N LYS A 410 27.89 11.28 -4.08
CA LYS A 410 28.52 11.37 -2.76
C LYS A 410 27.65 10.76 -1.65
N ALA A 411 26.36 11.12 -1.63
CA ALA A 411 25.43 10.58 -0.65
C ALA A 411 25.25 9.06 -0.77
N GLN A 412 25.21 8.53 -2.00
CA GLN A 412 25.17 7.09 -2.26
C GLN A 412 26.42 6.38 -1.73
N ALA A 413 27.61 6.93 -1.98
CA ALA A 413 28.86 6.36 -1.51
C ALA A 413 28.96 6.32 0.03
N VAL A 414 28.52 7.41 0.69
CA VAL A 414 28.51 7.49 2.17
C VAL A 414 27.59 6.43 2.77
N GLU A 415 26.38 6.31 2.25
CA GLU A 415 25.41 5.35 2.78
C GLU A 415 25.79 3.89 2.44
N GLN A 416 26.44 3.67 1.30
CA GLN A 416 26.96 2.34 0.95
C GLN A 416 28.08 1.91 1.91
N LYS A 417 28.94 2.85 2.32
CA LYS A 417 29.97 2.59 3.32
C LYS A 417 29.35 2.25 4.69
N LYS A 418 28.38 3.05 5.16
CA LYS A 418 27.66 2.76 6.41
C LYS A 418 26.99 1.38 6.39
N PHE A 419 26.38 1.02 5.25
CA PHE A 419 25.76 -0.29 5.10
C PHE A 419 26.78 -1.43 5.16
N GLY A 420 27.99 -1.25 4.61
CA GLY A 420 29.11 -2.18 4.77
C GLY A 420 29.49 -2.36 6.25
N GLU A 421 29.63 -1.24 6.99
CA GLU A 421 29.94 -1.24 8.42
C GLU A 421 28.84 -1.95 9.25
N GLU A 422 27.55 -1.74 8.91
CA GLU A 422 26.43 -2.45 9.55
C GLU A 422 26.44 -3.96 9.28
N LEU A 423 26.86 -4.39 8.09
CA LEU A 423 27.01 -5.81 7.76
C LEU A 423 28.16 -6.45 8.53
N ASP A 424 29.31 -5.77 8.63
CA ASP A 424 30.47 -6.25 9.40
C ASP A 424 30.12 -6.37 10.91
N GLU A 425 29.36 -5.39 11.46
CA GLU A 425 28.85 -5.50 12.83
C GLU A 425 27.85 -6.64 13.00
N ALA A 426 26.96 -6.84 12.02
CA ALA A 426 25.96 -7.90 12.06
C ALA A 426 26.61 -9.28 11.97
N GLU A 427 27.74 -9.41 11.25
CA GLU A 427 28.55 -10.62 11.20
C GLU A 427 29.14 -10.93 12.56
N LYS A 428 29.84 -9.95 13.20
CA LYS A 428 30.38 -10.09 14.55
C LYS A 428 29.34 -10.49 15.61
N LYS A 429 28.08 -10.01 15.45
CA LYS A 429 26.96 -10.31 16.34
C LYS A 429 26.13 -11.55 15.94
N GLY A 430 26.49 -12.28 14.88
CA GLY A 430 25.74 -13.43 14.36
C GLY A 430 24.32 -13.08 13.84
N THR A 431 24.08 -11.82 13.45
CA THR A 431 22.76 -11.32 13.06
C THR A 431 22.58 -11.04 11.56
N VAL A 432 23.53 -11.47 10.73
CA VAL A 432 23.53 -11.26 9.25
C VAL A 432 22.23 -11.76 8.61
N PHE A 433 21.74 -12.93 9.02
CA PHE A 433 20.48 -13.47 8.50
C PHE A 433 19.26 -12.59 8.78
N ARG A 434 19.27 -11.84 9.89
CA ARG A 434 18.22 -10.86 10.22
C ARG A 434 18.25 -9.68 9.25
N VAL A 435 19.44 -9.16 8.96
CA VAL A 435 19.63 -8.06 7.99
C VAL A 435 19.24 -8.52 6.58
N ALA A 436 19.74 -9.68 6.15
CA ALA A 436 19.38 -10.27 4.85
C ALA A 436 17.87 -10.48 4.71
N LYS A 437 17.17 -10.97 5.75
CA LYS A 437 15.72 -11.14 5.77
C LYS A 437 14.96 -9.81 5.69
N GLN A 438 15.47 -8.74 6.30
CA GLN A 438 14.89 -7.40 6.19
C GLN A 438 15.01 -6.85 4.76
N ILE A 439 16.16 -7.02 4.11
CA ILE A 439 16.40 -6.62 2.72
C ILE A 439 15.49 -7.42 1.78
N ALA A 440 15.44 -8.73 1.95
CA ALA A 440 14.58 -9.61 1.16
C ALA A 440 13.09 -9.21 1.28
N ARG A 441 12.62 -8.82 2.47
CA ARG A 441 11.25 -8.33 2.68
C ARG A 441 10.97 -7.02 1.95
N LYS A 442 11.94 -6.08 1.91
CA LYS A 442 11.80 -4.81 1.18
C LYS A 442 11.70 -5.01 -0.34
N ASN A 443 12.32 -6.07 -0.84
CA ASN A 443 12.40 -6.42 -2.26
C ASN A 443 11.36 -7.46 -2.70
N LYS A 444 10.50 -7.96 -1.80
CA LYS A 444 9.40 -8.85 -2.20
C LYS A 444 8.35 -8.09 -2.99
N ASP A 445 7.77 -8.78 -3.97
CA ASP A 445 6.58 -8.33 -4.65
C ASP A 445 5.44 -8.07 -3.66
N VAL A 446 4.51 -7.24 -4.08
CA VAL A 446 3.26 -7.05 -3.36
C VAL A 446 2.44 -8.32 -3.61
N VAL A 447 2.13 -9.00 -2.52
CA VAL A 447 1.25 -10.17 -2.54
C VAL A 447 -0.09 -9.70 -2.01
N GLY A 448 -1.15 -9.90 -2.79
CA GLY A 448 -2.50 -9.39 -2.53
C GLY A 448 -2.95 -9.59 -1.09
N GLY A 449 -2.87 -8.52 -0.31
CA GLY A 449 -3.39 -8.49 1.05
C GLY A 449 -4.82 -7.99 1.04
N GLY A 450 -5.75 -8.77 1.54
CA GLY A 450 -7.12 -8.32 1.77
C GLY A 450 -8.17 -8.74 0.76
N CYS A 451 -7.85 -9.58 -0.20
CA CYS A 451 -8.83 -10.29 -1.03
C CYS A 451 -8.58 -11.79 -0.95
N VAL A 452 -9.60 -12.59 -1.24
CA VAL A 452 -9.52 -14.05 -1.28
C VAL A 452 -10.31 -14.58 -2.48
N LYS A 453 -9.97 -15.76 -2.96
CA LYS A 453 -10.81 -16.48 -3.92
C LYS A 453 -11.96 -17.16 -3.19
N GLY A 454 -13.16 -16.99 -3.72
CA GLY A 454 -14.33 -17.76 -3.30
C GLY A 454 -14.25 -19.23 -3.75
N ALA A 455 -15.22 -20.03 -3.37
CA ALA A 455 -15.32 -21.43 -3.78
C ALA A 455 -15.47 -21.60 -5.31
N ASP A 456 -15.98 -20.57 -6.00
CA ASP A 456 -16.11 -20.46 -7.45
C ASP A 456 -14.82 -20.03 -8.17
N GLY A 457 -13.71 -19.84 -7.45
CA GLY A 457 -12.43 -19.36 -7.97
C GLY A 457 -12.38 -17.86 -8.28
N ARG A 458 -13.49 -17.12 -8.13
CA ARG A 458 -13.54 -15.68 -8.36
C ARG A 458 -12.96 -14.92 -7.17
N ILE A 459 -12.36 -13.76 -7.44
CA ILE A 459 -11.82 -12.88 -6.41
C ILE A 459 -12.97 -12.19 -5.68
N VAL A 460 -13.04 -12.42 -4.37
CA VAL A 460 -13.99 -11.75 -3.48
C VAL A 460 -13.35 -10.46 -2.97
N ILE A 461 -14.02 -9.33 -3.20
CA ILE A 461 -13.52 -7.97 -2.91
C ILE A 461 -14.27 -7.34 -1.73
N ASP A 462 -15.53 -7.73 -1.52
CA ASP A 462 -16.38 -7.23 -0.46
C ASP A 462 -15.88 -7.72 0.90
N GLU A 463 -15.69 -6.81 1.87
CA GLU A 463 -15.09 -7.13 3.18
C GLU A 463 -15.90 -8.15 3.97
N ASP A 464 -17.23 -8.05 3.93
CA ASP A 464 -18.10 -8.98 4.66
C ASP A 464 -18.04 -10.39 4.04
N LYS A 465 -18.04 -10.46 2.71
CA LYS A 465 -17.89 -11.73 1.98
C LYS A 465 -16.49 -12.32 2.17
N ILE A 466 -15.44 -11.50 2.24
CA ILE A 466 -14.08 -11.95 2.55
C ILE A 466 -14.04 -12.60 3.94
N MET A 467 -14.66 -11.94 4.92
CA MET A 467 -14.75 -12.49 6.28
C MET A 467 -15.52 -13.82 6.30
N GLU A 468 -16.59 -13.91 5.50
CA GLU A 468 -17.37 -15.16 5.38
C GLU A 468 -16.55 -16.30 4.75
N VAL A 469 -15.78 -16.03 3.68
CA VAL A 469 -14.87 -17.03 3.08
C VAL A 469 -13.84 -17.52 4.11
N TRP A 470 -13.25 -16.61 4.91
CA TRP A 470 -12.34 -17.00 5.98
C TRP A 470 -13.04 -17.79 7.09
N ARG A 471 -14.25 -17.39 7.47
CA ARG A 471 -15.07 -18.12 8.46
C ARG A 471 -15.30 -19.56 8.00
N MET A 472 -15.78 -19.74 6.78
CA MET A 472 -16.03 -21.07 6.19
C MET A 472 -14.75 -21.91 6.12
N HIS A 473 -13.61 -21.29 5.76
CA HIS A 473 -12.32 -21.98 5.69
C HIS A 473 -11.90 -22.52 7.06
N TYR A 474 -11.97 -21.70 8.12
CA TYR A 474 -11.58 -22.13 9.46
C TYR A 474 -12.60 -23.05 10.10
N GLU A 475 -13.88 -22.86 9.82
CA GLU A 475 -14.94 -23.77 10.26
C GLU A 475 -14.71 -25.19 9.70
N LYS A 476 -14.47 -25.30 8.39
CA LYS A 476 -14.11 -26.57 7.77
C LYS A 476 -12.85 -27.18 8.39
N LEU A 477 -11.78 -26.38 8.53
CA LEU A 477 -10.50 -26.85 9.08
C LEU A 477 -10.58 -27.30 10.54
N SER A 478 -11.46 -26.66 11.34
CA SER A 478 -11.61 -26.97 12.78
C SER A 478 -12.56 -28.12 13.04
N ASN A 479 -13.46 -28.44 12.10
CA ASN A 479 -14.46 -29.51 12.24
C ASN A 479 -14.14 -30.72 11.34
N GLU A 480 -12.95 -30.75 10.73
CA GLU A 480 -12.50 -31.91 9.99
C GLU A 480 -12.22 -33.04 10.95
N GLU A 481 -13.01 -34.12 10.86
CA GLU A 481 -12.84 -35.30 11.69
C GLU A 481 -11.66 -36.11 11.18
N PHE A 482 -10.65 -36.28 12.03
CA PHE A 482 -9.56 -37.21 11.78
C PHE A 482 -9.92 -38.55 12.36
N PRO A 483 -9.80 -39.68 11.60
CA PRO A 483 -10.01 -41.00 12.15
C PRO A 483 -8.94 -41.26 13.19
N TRP A 484 -9.35 -41.34 14.44
CA TRP A 484 -8.50 -41.73 15.55
C TRP A 484 -9.09 -42.96 16.26
N ASN A 485 -8.25 -43.85 16.72
CA ASN A 485 -8.68 -45.05 17.36
C ASN A 485 -9.09 -44.73 18.80
N ARG A 486 -10.40 -44.71 19.07
CA ARG A 486 -10.96 -44.47 20.41
C ARG A 486 -10.61 -45.58 21.41
N GLU A 487 -10.29 -46.79 20.92
CA GLU A 487 -9.95 -47.94 21.76
C GLU A 487 -8.60 -47.79 22.49
N THR A 488 -7.75 -46.87 22.06
CA THR A 488 -6.46 -46.58 22.70
C THR A 488 -6.56 -45.61 23.87
N LEU A 489 -7.72 -45.02 24.13
CA LEU A 489 -7.93 -44.11 25.26
C LEU A 489 -8.50 -44.92 26.44
N THR A 490 -7.66 -45.24 27.39
CA THR A 490 -8.11 -45.65 28.73
C THR A 490 -8.73 -44.44 29.41
N MET A 491 -10.04 -44.46 29.61
CA MET A 491 -10.70 -43.49 30.49
C MET A 491 -10.13 -43.65 31.90
N ALA A 492 -9.59 -42.56 32.43
CA ALA A 492 -9.22 -42.56 33.85
C ALA A 492 -10.48 -42.67 34.70
N ASP A 493 -10.39 -43.43 35.79
CA ASP A 493 -11.49 -43.56 36.76
C ASP A 493 -11.89 -42.17 37.27
N VAL A 494 -13.20 -41.93 37.29
CA VAL A 494 -13.74 -40.67 37.86
C VAL A 494 -13.45 -40.71 39.37
N THR A 495 -12.52 -39.86 39.80
CA THR A 495 -12.25 -39.68 41.21
C THR A 495 -13.17 -38.59 41.76
N ASP A 496 -14.11 -39.01 42.64
CA ASP A 496 -14.98 -38.10 43.44
C ASP A 496 -14.16 -37.37 44.53
N ARG A 497 -13.10 -36.67 44.15
CA ARG A 497 -12.37 -35.82 45.09
C ARG A 497 -12.86 -34.39 44.91
N PRO A 498 -13.12 -33.66 46.03
CA PRO A 498 -13.37 -32.22 45.96
C PRO A 498 -12.18 -31.55 45.27
N CYS A 499 -12.48 -30.65 44.33
CA CYS A 499 -11.45 -29.91 43.64
C CYS A 499 -10.72 -29.02 44.64
N GLU A 500 -9.42 -29.24 44.86
CA GLU A 500 -8.62 -28.41 45.74
C GLU A 500 -8.50 -26.98 45.13
N GLU A 501 -8.48 -25.99 46.01
CA GLU A 501 -8.28 -24.60 45.55
C GLU A 501 -6.90 -24.43 44.94
N ILE A 502 -6.85 -23.65 43.81
CA ILE A 502 -5.60 -23.29 43.15
C ILE A 502 -4.82 -22.35 44.06
N THR A 503 -3.57 -22.69 44.33
CA THR A 503 -2.70 -21.94 45.22
C THR A 503 -2.01 -20.74 44.50
N ILE A 504 -1.67 -19.71 45.26
CA ILE A 504 -0.90 -18.56 44.77
C ILE A 504 0.44 -19.02 44.19
N ALA A 505 1.08 -20.03 44.77
CA ALA A 505 2.36 -20.56 44.29
C ALA A 505 2.26 -21.19 42.90
N GLU A 506 1.19 -21.91 42.62
CA GLU A 506 0.93 -22.52 41.29
C GLU A 506 0.72 -21.42 40.23
N VAL A 507 -0.10 -20.41 40.55
CA VAL A 507 -0.35 -19.29 39.65
C VAL A 507 0.94 -18.49 39.39
N GLN A 508 1.74 -18.22 40.43
CA GLN A 508 3.02 -17.56 40.32
C GLN A 508 4.00 -18.35 39.41
N ALA A 509 4.06 -19.64 39.57
CA ALA A 509 4.89 -20.52 38.75
C ALA A 509 4.40 -20.52 37.29
N ALA A 510 3.09 -20.52 37.04
CA ALA A 510 2.51 -20.42 35.71
C ALA A 510 2.82 -19.07 35.05
N ILE A 511 2.61 -17.93 35.73
CA ILE A 511 2.93 -16.59 35.22
C ILE A 511 4.43 -16.48 34.88
N LYS A 512 5.32 -17.02 35.73
CA LYS A 512 6.77 -17.02 35.48
C LYS A 512 7.16 -17.76 34.20
N LYS A 513 6.47 -18.85 33.85
CA LYS A 513 6.70 -19.65 32.62
C LYS A 513 6.18 -18.95 31.36
N MET A 514 5.29 -17.96 31.44
CA MET A 514 4.78 -17.24 30.27
C MET A 514 5.91 -16.55 29.51
N LYS A 515 5.88 -16.62 28.16
CA LYS A 515 6.91 -15.99 27.31
C LYS A 515 6.62 -14.50 27.12
N ASN A 516 7.61 -13.66 27.34
CA ASN A 516 7.56 -12.23 27.08
C ASN A 516 7.56 -11.91 25.57
N SER A 517 7.18 -10.67 25.21
CA SER A 517 7.18 -10.16 23.83
C SER A 517 6.20 -10.93 22.91
N LYS A 518 5.11 -11.45 23.46
CA LYS A 518 4.00 -11.99 22.69
C LYS A 518 2.92 -10.92 22.48
N ALA A 519 2.18 -11.03 21.36
CA ALA A 519 1.06 -10.16 21.10
C ALA A 519 -0.08 -10.42 22.10
N ALA A 520 -0.76 -9.34 22.47
CA ALA A 520 -1.95 -9.45 23.30
C ALA A 520 -3.12 -10.08 22.51
N GLY A 521 -3.95 -10.84 23.19
CA GLY A 521 -5.27 -11.26 22.71
C GLY A 521 -6.33 -10.15 22.88
N PRO A 522 -7.63 -10.50 22.77
CA PRO A 522 -8.75 -9.55 22.91
C PRO A 522 -8.73 -8.72 24.19
N SER A 523 -8.28 -9.30 25.31
CA SER A 523 -8.18 -8.62 26.61
C SER A 523 -7.19 -7.47 26.63
N GLY A 524 -6.21 -7.42 25.71
CA GLY A 524 -5.12 -6.44 25.71
C GLY A 524 -4.04 -6.70 26.77
N VAL A 525 -4.21 -7.66 27.67
CA VAL A 525 -3.25 -8.01 28.73
C VAL A 525 -2.11 -8.84 28.14
N VAL A 526 -0.87 -8.54 28.51
CA VAL A 526 0.34 -9.26 28.10
C VAL A 526 1.06 -9.85 29.31
N ALA A 527 1.88 -10.88 29.06
CA ALA A 527 2.62 -11.58 30.10
C ALA A 527 3.49 -10.65 30.96
N GLU A 528 4.04 -9.59 30.37
CA GLU A 528 4.86 -8.60 31.07
C GLU A 528 4.07 -7.83 32.13
N MET A 529 2.78 -7.53 31.86
CA MET A 529 1.90 -6.85 32.82
C MET A 529 1.62 -7.76 34.03
N LEU A 530 1.30 -9.03 33.79
CA LEU A 530 1.06 -10.02 34.84
C LEU A 530 2.29 -10.26 35.72
N LYS A 531 3.47 -10.37 35.10
CA LYS A 531 4.75 -10.56 35.80
C LYS A 531 5.15 -9.34 36.63
N ALA A 532 4.84 -8.14 36.16
CA ALA A 532 5.16 -6.88 36.84
C ALA A 532 4.12 -6.50 37.91
N ALA A 533 2.97 -7.15 37.96
CA ALA A 533 1.90 -6.84 38.91
C ALA A 533 2.18 -7.31 40.35
N GLY A 534 3.27 -8.03 40.57
CA GLY A 534 3.71 -8.51 41.89
C GLY A 534 2.73 -9.47 42.56
N GLU A 535 2.83 -9.54 43.90
CA GLU A 535 2.01 -10.46 44.70
C GLU A 535 0.51 -10.12 44.65
N ALA A 536 0.16 -8.82 44.67
CA ALA A 536 -1.24 -8.37 44.61
C ALA A 536 -1.91 -8.82 43.28
N GLY A 537 -1.23 -8.64 42.16
CA GLY A 537 -1.73 -9.10 40.87
C GLY A 537 -1.84 -10.62 40.80
N THR A 538 -0.86 -11.36 41.34
CA THR A 538 -0.89 -12.83 41.39
C THR A 538 -2.06 -13.33 42.23
N ARG A 539 -2.34 -12.72 43.37
CA ARG A 539 -3.48 -13.06 44.22
C ARG A 539 -4.81 -12.90 43.49
N TRP A 540 -5.00 -11.76 42.79
CA TRP A 540 -6.20 -11.53 42.00
C TRP A 540 -6.37 -12.52 40.84
N VAL A 541 -5.27 -12.92 40.16
CA VAL A 541 -5.33 -13.99 39.16
C VAL A 541 -5.76 -15.32 39.80
N THR A 542 -5.27 -15.60 41.02
CA THR A 542 -5.67 -16.80 41.79
C THR A 542 -7.15 -16.77 42.10
N ASP A 543 -7.68 -15.61 42.52
CA ASP A 543 -9.11 -15.44 42.81
C ASP A 543 -9.97 -15.64 41.56
N VAL A 544 -9.53 -15.13 40.39
CA VAL A 544 -10.20 -15.41 39.11
C VAL A 544 -10.20 -16.90 38.80
N CYS A 545 -9.06 -17.60 38.95
CA CYS A 545 -8.95 -19.03 38.69
C CYS A 545 -9.85 -19.84 39.62
N ASN A 546 -9.86 -19.53 40.91
CA ASN A 546 -10.72 -20.22 41.88
C ASN A 546 -12.21 -19.93 41.67
N SER A 547 -12.56 -18.71 41.22
CA SER A 547 -13.94 -18.40 40.84
C SER A 547 -14.39 -19.21 39.59
N ILE A 548 -13.49 -19.36 38.60
CA ILE A 548 -13.75 -20.22 37.43
C ILE A 548 -14.05 -21.66 37.87
N VAL A 549 -13.26 -22.19 38.79
CA VAL A 549 -13.46 -23.57 39.31
C VAL A 549 -14.79 -23.70 40.04
N ARG A 550 -15.13 -22.73 40.90
CA ARG A 550 -16.38 -22.72 41.66
C ARG A 550 -17.64 -22.53 40.79
N GLU A 551 -17.57 -21.64 39.82
CA GLU A 551 -18.72 -21.28 38.97
C GLU A 551 -18.85 -22.18 37.73
N GLY A 552 -17.80 -22.97 37.40
CA GLY A 552 -17.76 -23.75 36.18
C GLY A 552 -17.80 -22.94 34.90
N LYS A 553 -17.50 -21.64 34.97
CA LYS A 553 -17.62 -20.69 33.88
C LYS A 553 -16.36 -19.84 33.74
N MET A 554 -15.81 -19.76 32.51
CA MET A 554 -14.70 -18.83 32.19
C MET A 554 -15.20 -17.45 31.81
N PRO A 555 -14.40 -16.39 32.01
CA PRO A 555 -14.71 -15.05 31.49
C PRO A 555 -14.97 -15.10 29.98
N GLU A 556 -15.97 -14.37 29.49
CA GLU A 556 -16.33 -14.36 28.07
C GLU A 556 -15.16 -13.95 27.16
N GLU A 557 -14.30 -13.04 27.62
CA GLU A 557 -13.12 -12.61 26.84
C GLU A 557 -12.10 -13.74 26.64
N TRP A 558 -12.00 -14.70 27.57
CA TRP A 558 -11.10 -15.85 27.45
C TRP A 558 -11.59 -16.84 26.40
N CYS A 559 -12.89 -16.86 26.13
CA CYS A 559 -13.50 -17.65 25.07
C CYS A 559 -13.32 -17.02 23.69
N LYS A 560 -12.90 -15.74 23.62
CA LYS A 560 -12.69 -14.99 22.37
C LYS A 560 -11.21 -15.01 22.00
N SER A 561 -10.91 -15.14 20.71
CA SER A 561 -9.56 -15.05 20.18
C SER A 561 -9.56 -14.37 18.81
N TRP A 562 -8.46 -13.70 18.48
CA TRP A 562 -8.27 -13.20 17.13
C TRP A 562 -7.56 -14.23 16.27
N MET A 563 -8.09 -14.47 15.06
CA MET A 563 -7.40 -15.27 14.08
C MET A 563 -6.60 -14.35 13.14
N VAL A 564 -5.28 -14.48 13.19
CA VAL A 564 -4.37 -13.71 12.32
C VAL A 564 -3.86 -14.60 11.20
N ASN A 565 -4.18 -14.25 9.97
CA ASN A 565 -3.77 -14.97 8.76
C ASN A 565 -2.35 -14.62 8.38
N VAL A 566 -1.42 -15.56 8.45
CA VAL A 566 -0.01 -15.38 8.06
C VAL A 566 0.26 -16.18 6.79
N TYR A 567 0.57 -15.47 5.70
CA TYR A 567 0.91 -16.10 4.43
C TYR A 567 2.15 -16.99 4.55
N LYS A 568 2.05 -18.24 4.04
CA LYS A 568 3.12 -19.24 4.10
C LYS A 568 4.34 -18.90 3.23
N GLY A 569 4.20 -17.91 2.33
CA GLY A 569 5.25 -17.49 1.39
C GLY A 569 5.35 -18.39 0.15
N LYS A 570 4.39 -19.30 -0.05
CA LYS A 570 4.25 -20.19 -1.20
C LYS A 570 2.77 -20.42 -1.52
N GLY A 571 2.46 -20.76 -2.77
CA GLY A 571 1.09 -20.89 -3.27
C GLY A 571 0.47 -19.55 -3.65
N ASP A 572 -0.78 -19.56 -4.10
CA ASP A 572 -1.50 -18.35 -4.45
C ASP A 572 -1.92 -17.58 -3.18
N ALA A 573 -1.55 -16.32 -3.13
CA ALA A 573 -1.88 -15.46 -1.99
C ALA A 573 -3.37 -15.11 -1.87
N LEU A 574 -4.15 -15.37 -2.91
CA LEU A 574 -5.60 -15.20 -2.88
C LEU A 574 -6.33 -16.43 -2.35
N GLU A 575 -5.64 -17.55 -2.12
CA GLU A 575 -6.21 -18.77 -1.56
C GLU A 575 -6.02 -18.84 -0.04
N CYS A 576 -7.10 -19.09 0.69
CA CYS A 576 -7.07 -19.26 2.16
C CYS A 576 -6.11 -20.37 2.59
N GLY A 577 -6.01 -21.48 1.83
CA GLY A 577 -5.10 -22.59 2.08
C GLY A 577 -3.61 -22.21 2.06
N SER A 578 -3.26 -21.09 1.44
CA SER A 578 -1.88 -20.55 1.42
C SER A 578 -1.47 -19.83 2.70
N TYR A 579 -2.36 -19.75 3.69
CA TYR A 579 -2.12 -19.08 4.97
C TYR A 579 -2.08 -20.05 6.15
N ARG A 580 -1.45 -19.61 7.23
CA ARG A 580 -1.53 -20.22 8.57
C ARG A 580 -2.34 -19.30 9.46
N GLY A 581 -3.38 -19.83 10.10
CA GLY A 581 -4.07 -19.14 11.18
C GLY A 581 -3.23 -19.17 12.45
N ILE A 582 -3.04 -18.01 13.06
CA ILE A 582 -2.45 -17.89 14.39
C ILE A 582 -3.53 -17.32 15.29
N ARG A 583 -3.89 -18.07 16.36
CA ARG A 583 -4.76 -17.57 17.41
C ARG A 583 -3.99 -16.67 18.38
N LEU A 584 -4.55 -15.54 18.70
CA LEU A 584 -4.06 -14.60 19.70
C LEU A 584 -5.11 -14.41 20.78
#